data_0c962376ac2eb792a8761fd9230fa13d
#
_entry.id   0c962376ac2eb792a8761fd9230fa13d
#
_cell.length_a   1.000
_cell.length_b   1.000
_cell.length_c   1.000
_cell.angle_alpha   90.00
_cell.angle_beta   90.00
_cell.angle_gamma   90.00
#
_symmetry.space_group_name_H-M   'P 1'
#
loop_
_entity.id
_entity.type
_entity.pdbx_description
1 polymer ?
#
loop_
_entity_poly.entity_id
_entity_poly.type
_entity_poly.pdbx_seq_one_letter_code
_entity_poly.pdbx_strand_id
1 'polypeptide(L)'
;HNQLLMSLMEQVAHHHHFRVLLHEKPYGGVNGSGKHCNWSIGTNTGINLVAPGKNPYQNLQFVTFLVNVLKAVHRHNGLLKASIVSATNAHRLGGHEAPPAIISVFLGTQLTEALNQIEKADVDKGIIINAKKEMKLGVGNIPEILLDNTDRNRTSPVAFTGNKFE
;
A
#
# COMPACT_ATOMS: atom_id res chain seq x y z
N HIS A 1 15.21 -18.14 -5.43
CA HIS A 1 15.55 -17.75 -6.81
C HIS A 1 16.36 -16.45 -6.85
N ASN A 2 15.89 -15.36 -6.23
CA ASN A 2 16.60 -14.06 -6.28
C ASN A 2 18.02 -14.12 -5.71
N GLN A 3 18.24 -14.76 -4.58
CA GLN A 3 19.58 -14.90 -4.00
C GLN A 3 20.54 -15.65 -4.92
N LEU A 4 20.06 -16.73 -5.55
CA LEU A 4 20.86 -17.48 -6.53
C LEU A 4 21.19 -16.60 -7.74
N LEU A 5 20.21 -15.86 -8.26
CA LEU A 5 20.43 -14.96 -9.39
C LEU A 5 21.46 -13.88 -9.06
N MET A 6 21.37 -13.25 -7.88
CA MET A 6 22.32 -12.25 -7.43
C MET A 6 23.74 -12.83 -7.34
N SER A 7 23.90 -14.02 -6.75
CA SER A 7 25.19 -14.69 -6.66
C SER A 7 25.76 -15.05 -8.03
N LEU A 8 24.92 -15.54 -8.95
CA LEU A 8 25.36 -15.84 -10.32
C LEU A 8 25.79 -14.57 -11.07
N MET A 9 25.04 -13.48 -10.92
CA MET A 9 25.39 -12.19 -11.53
C MET A 9 26.77 -11.69 -11.04
N GLU A 10 27.02 -11.79 -9.73
CA GLU A 10 28.32 -11.40 -9.16
C GLU A 10 29.47 -12.28 -9.70
N GLN A 11 29.27 -13.59 -9.77
CA GLN A 11 30.29 -14.53 -10.28
C GLN A 11 30.61 -14.28 -11.76
N VAL A 12 29.56 -14.13 -12.59
CA VAL A 12 29.74 -13.88 -14.04
C VAL A 12 30.40 -12.52 -14.26
N ALA A 13 29.94 -11.47 -13.55
CA ALA A 13 30.54 -10.14 -13.67
C ALA A 13 32.04 -10.18 -13.28
N HIS A 14 32.37 -10.83 -12.18
CA HIS A 14 33.77 -10.97 -11.76
C HIS A 14 34.64 -11.68 -12.81
N HIS A 15 34.11 -12.74 -13.44
CA HIS A 15 34.80 -13.45 -14.51
C HIS A 15 35.11 -12.55 -15.73
N HIS A 16 34.23 -11.56 -15.99
CA HIS A 16 34.41 -10.60 -17.07
C HIS A 16 35.04 -9.27 -16.63
N HIS A 17 35.62 -9.20 -15.43
CA HIS A 17 36.21 -7.98 -14.85
C HIS A 17 35.23 -6.82 -14.65
N PHE A 18 33.95 -7.15 -14.46
CA PHE A 18 32.91 -6.20 -14.06
C PHE A 18 32.56 -6.35 -12.59
N ARG A 19 31.89 -5.35 -12.06
CA ARG A 19 31.29 -5.38 -10.72
C ARG A 19 29.80 -5.14 -10.81
N VAL A 20 29.01 -5.94 -10.12
CA VAL A 20 27.56 -5.75 -10.00
C VAL A 20 27.28 -4.86 -8.81
N LEU A 21 26.42 -3.86 -9.02
CA LEU A 21 25.87 -3.02 -7.97
C LEU A 21 24.38 -3.38 -7.80
N LEU A 22 24.07 -4.08 -6.71
CA LEU A 22 22.71 -4.57 -6.43
C LEU A 22 21.87 -3.53 -5.64
N HIS A 23 22.16 -2.26 -5.84
CA HIS A 23 21.42 -1.15 -5.27
C HIS A 23 20.40 -0.66 -6.28
N GLU A 24 19.20 -0.30 -5.84
CA GLU A 24 18.16 0.27 -6.71
C GLU A 24 18.59 1.59 -7.34
N LYS A 25 19.32 2.40 -6.58
CA LYS A 25 19.88 3.68 -7.02
C LYS A 25 21.33 3.77 -6.52
N PRO A 26 22.31 3.27 -7.30
CA PRO A 26 23.70 3.17 -6.85
C PRO A 26 24.40 4.53 -6.76
N TYR A 27 23.90 5.57 -7.48
CA TYR A 27 24.55 6.88 -7.53
C TYR A 27 23.56 8.00 -7.24
N GLY A 28 24.02 9.06 -6.58
CA GLY A 28 23.28 10.30 -6.42
C GLY A 28 23.12 11.04 -7.76
N GLY A 29 22.01 11.75 -7.93
CA GLY A 29 21.78 12.62 -9.10
C GLY A 29 21.42 11.93 -10.43
N VAL A 30 21.40 10.60 -10.47
CA VAL A 30 20.97 9.83 -11.63
C VAL A 30 19.81 8.92 -11.27
N ASN A 31 18.98 8.58 -12.24
CA ASN A 31 17.89 7.63 -12.05
C ASN A 31 18.42 6.23 -11.76
N GLY A 32 17.65 5.48 -11.03
CA GLY A 32 17.90 4.08 -10.76
C GLY A 32 16.78 3.20 -11.27
N SER A 33 16.79 1.96 -10.87
CA SER A 33 15.71 1.00 -11.11
C SER A 33 15.40 0.25 -9.82
N GLY A 34 14.15 -0.18 -9.67
CA GLY A 34 13.72 -0.93 -8.51
C GLY A 34 12.49 -1.76 -8.83
N LYS A 35 12.11 -2.62 -7.92
CA LYS A 35 10.88 -3.38 -7.96
C LYS A 35 9.97 -2.98 -6.81
N HIS A 36 8.72 -2.74 -7.14
CA HIS A 36 7.70 -2.50 -6.15
C HIS A 36 7.14 -3.84 -5.63
N CYS A 37 6.93 -3.92 -4.33
CA CYS A 37 6.30 -5.07 -3.70
C CYS A 37 4.78 -4.86 -3.68
N ASN A 38 4.09 -5.42 -4.65
CA ASN A 38 2.62 -5.39 -4.66
C ASN A 38 2.09 -6.56 -3.84
N TRP A 39 1.17 -6.29 -2.91
CA TRP A 39 0.58 -7.30 -2.05
C TRP A 39 -0.90 -7.03 -1.78
N SER A 40 -1.63 -8.07 -1.48
CA SER A 40 -3.04 -8.03 -1.08
C SER A 40 -3.29 -9.06 0.02
N ILE A 41 -4.48 -9.01 0.62
CA ILE A 41 -4.92 -9.98 1.62
C ILE A 41 -6.09 -10.74 1.03
N GLY A 42 -5.97 -12.06 0.97
CA GLY A 42 -7.02 -12.92 0.42
C GLY A 42 -7.41 -14.05 1.35
N THR A 43 -8.60 -14.60 1.13
CA THR A 43 -9.06 -15.82 1.78
C THR A 43 -8.55 -17.06 1.03
N ASN A 44 -8.63 -18.22 1.67
CA ASN A 44 -8.36 -19.50 1.02
C ASN A 44 -9.36 -19.85 -0.10
N THR A 45 -10.48 -19.13 -0.17
CA THR A 45 -11.49 -19.25 -1.24
C THR A 45 -11.25 -18.28 -2.40
N GLY A 46 -10.14 -17.53 -2.39
CA GLY A 46 -9.76 -16.61 -3.46
C GLY A 46 -10.40 -15.23 -3.42
N ILE A 47 -11.07 -14.86 -2.31
CA ILE A 47 -11.66 -13.53 -2.15
C ILE A 47 -10.57 -12.56 -1.70
N ASN A 48 -10.36 -11.48 -2.45
CA ASN A 48 -9.47 -10.40 -2.07
C ASN A 48 -10.18 -9.45 -1.08
N LEU A 49 -9.67 -9.37 0.15
CA LEU A 49 -10.27 -8.58 1.23
C LEU A 49 -9.99 -7.07 1.12
N VAL A 50 -9.01 -6.69 0.33
CA VAL A 50 -8.66 -5.29 0.04
C VAL A 50 -9.11 -4.84 -1.35
N ALA A 51 -10.05 -5.56 -1.95
CA ALA A 51 -10.72 -5.16 -3.18
C ALA A 51 -12.12 -4.61 -2.86
N PRO A 52 -12.51 -3.45 -3.42
CA PRO A 52 -13.89 -2.98 -3.34
C PRO A 52 -14.85 -3.99 -3.96
N GLY A 53 -16.00 -4.16 -3.33
CA GLY A 53 -17.04 -5.07 -3.80
C GLY A 53 -18.14 -4.35 -4.56
N LYS A 54 -19.05 -5.14 -5.14
CA LYS A 54 -20.19 -4.63 -5.92
C LYS A 54 -21.40 -4.24 -5.05
N ASN A 55 -21.37 -4.56 -3.78
CA ASN A 55 -22.48 -4.30 -2.87
C ASN A 55 -21.99 -3.65 -1.56
N PRO A 56 -22.88 -2.99 -0.78
CA PRO A 56 -22.51 -2.28 0.43
C PRO A 56 -21.82 -3.17 1.49
N TYR A 57 -22.22 -4.43 1.57
CA TYR A 57 -21.63 -5.37 2.54
C TYR A 57 -20.17 -5.69 2.21
N GLN A 58 -19.88 -5.94 0.93
CA GLN A 58 -18.51 -6.18 0.46
C GLN A 58 -17.66 -4.92 0.61
N ASN A 59 -18.24 -3.74 0.40
CA ASN A 59 -17.54 -2.47 0.61
C ASN A 59 -17.24 -2.21 2.09
N LEU A 60 -18.14 -2.60 3.00
CA LEU A 60 -17.86 -2.55 4.43
C LEU A 60 -16.69 -3.46 4.82
N GLN A 61 -16.68 -4.69 4.30
CA GLN A 61 -15.56 -5.62 4.51
C GLN A 61 -14.26 -5.00 4.00
N PHE A 62 -14.26 -4.49 2.77
CA PHE A 62 -13.12 -3.82 2.17
C PHE A 62 -12.62 -2.66 3.04
N VAL A 63 -13.51 -1.72 3.42
CA VAL A 63 -13.17 -0.56 4.25
C VAL A 63 -12.59 -0.99 5.60
N THR A 64 -13.17 -2.03 6.22
CA THR A 64 -12.68 -2.57 7.48
C THR A 64 -11.22 -3.05 7.37
N PHE A 65 -10.91 -3.83 6.36
CA PHE A 65 -9.53 -4.30 6.14
C PHE A 65 -8.59 -3.15 5.78
N LEU A 66 -9.01 -2.24 4.90
CA LEU A 66 -8.24 -1.06 4.52
C LEU A 66 -7.85 -0.22 5.75
N VAL A 67 -8.82 0.17 6.58
CA VAL A 67 -8.58 1.00 7.77
C VAL A 67 -7.67 0.29 8.77
N ASN A 68 -7.79 -1.03 8.93
CA ASN A 68 -6.90 -1.78 9.79
C ASN A 68 -5.46 -1.83 9.26
N VAL A 69 -5.26 -1.91 7.95
CA VAL A 69 -3.93 -1.78 7.33
C VAL A 69 -3.36 -0.39 7.61
N LEU A 70 -4.13 0.69 7.38
CA LEU A 70 -3.71 2.05 7.67
C LEU A 70 -3.30 2.22 9.14
N LYS A 71 -4.10 1.70 10.05
CA LYS A 71 -3.82 1.71 11.49
C LYS A 71 -2.53 0.95 11.82
N ALA A 72 -2.30 -0.20 11.19
CA ALA A 72 -1.08 -0.98 11.37
C ALA A 72 0.16 -0.22 10.88
N VAL A 73 0.09 0.39 9.69
CA VAL A 73 1.17 1.24 9.15
C VAL A 73 1.47 2.40 10.08
N HIS A 74 0.44 3.09 10.57
CA HIS A 74 0.60 4.19 11.52
C HIS A 74 1.26 3.72 12.83
N ARG A 75 0.76 2.64 13.41
CA ARG A 75 1.24 2.10 14.69
C ARG A 75 2.68 1.59 14.62
N HIS A 76 3.05 0.97 13.51
CA HIS A 76 4.35 0.33 13.31
C HIS A 76 5.28 1.11 12.40
N ASN A 77 5.01 2.40 12.16
CA ASN A 77 5.79 3.21 11.22
C ASN A 77 7.28 3.31 11.57
N GLY A 78 7.64 3.29 12.85
CA GLY A 78 9.03 3.27 13.28
C GLY A 78 9.79 2.04 12.81
N LEU A 79 9.17 0.87 12.90
CA LEU A 79 9.74 -0.39 12.40
C LEU A 79 9.81 -0.40 10.86
N LEU A 80 8.79 0.10 10.19
CA LEU A 80 8.77 0.24 8.72
C LEU A 80 9.89 1.18 8.26
N LYS A 81 10.08 2.31 8.92
CA LYS A 81 11.20 3.22 8.63
C LYS A 81 12.54 2.53 8.80
N ALA A 82 12.73 1.79 9.88
CA ALA A 82 13.98 1.04 10.12
C ALA A 82 14.26 0.00 9.03
N SER A 83 13.21 -0.59 8.44
CA SER A 83 13.36 -1.55 7.33
C SER A 83 13.74 -0.90 6.00
N ILE A 84 13.36 0.36 5.78
CA ILE A 84 13.61 1.08 4.53
C ILE A 84 14.94 1.83 4.57
N VAL A 85 15.30 2.42 5.71
CA VAL A 85 16.51 3.24 5.87
C VAL A 85 17.72 2.31 6.00
N SER A 86 18.30 1.97 4.88
CA SER A 86 19.51 1.17 4.78
C SER A 86 20.55 1.87 3.90
N ALA A 87 21.82 1.47 4.01
CA ALA A 87 22.89 2.02 3.17
C ALA A 87 22.63 1.84 1.67
N THR A 88 21.91 0.77 1.29
CA THR A 88 21.54 0.49 -0.11
C THR A 88 20.46 1.42 -0.65
N ASN A 89 19.71 2.09 0.22
CA ASN A 89 18.63 3.02 -0.12
C ASN A 89 19.03 4.50 0.06
N ALA A 90 20.25 4.80 0.46
CA ALA A 90 20.67 6.17 0.80
C ALA A 90 20.44 7.18 -0.33
N HIS A 91 20.71 6.79 -1.58
CA HIS A 91 20.49 7.65 -2.74
C HIS A 91 19.09 7.59 -3.32
N ARG A 92 18.27 6.63 -2.86
CA ARG A 92 16.89 6.48 -3.31
C ARG A 92 15.92 7.36 -2.53
N LEU A 93 16.07 7.41 -1.20
CA LEU A 93 15.12 8.09 -0.34
C LEU A 93 15.17 9.61 -0.50
N GLY A 94 14.02 10.21 -0.83
CA GLY A 94 13.88 11.66 -1.06
C GLY A 94 14.41 12.16 -2.41
N GLY A 95 14.79 11.27 -3.32
CA GLY A 95 15.18 11.62 -4.69
C GLY A 95 13.99 11.81 -5.64
N HIS A 96 14.25 12.18 -6.92
CA HIS A 96 13.22 12.56 -7.90
C HIS A 96 12.07 11.54 -8.09
N GLU A 97 12.35 10.26 -8.04
CA GLU A 97 11.36 9.18 -8.23
C GLU A 97 11.22 8.30 -6.99
N ALA A 98 11.88 8.67 -5.91
CA ALA A 98 11.91 7.87 -4.71
C ALA A 98 10.99 8.45 -3.64
N PRO A 99 10.28 7.59 -2.88
CA PRO A 99 9.49 8.06 -1.75
C PRO A 99 10.37 8.73 -0.70
N PRO A 100 9.85 9.72 0.05
CA PRO A 100 10.57 10.32 1.17
C PRO A 100 10.80 9.28 2.27
N ALA A 101 11.76 9.55 3.16
CA ALA A 101 12.00 8.73 4.37
C ALA A 101 10.85 8.78 5.40
N ILE A 102 9.72 9.37 5.04
CA ILE A 102 8.50 9.49 5.84
C ILE A 102 7.52 8.42 5.36
N ILE A 103 7.04 7.60 6.28
CA ILE A 103 5.98 6.65 5.97
C ILE A 103 4.66 7.42 5.88
N SER A 104 4.21 7.64 4.66
CA SER A 104 2.89 8.16 4.33
C SER A 104 2.08 7.11 3.57
N VAL A 105 0.76 7.24 3.60
CA VAL A 105 -0.14 6.36 2.87
C VAL A 105 -0.89 7.18 1.84
N PHE A 106 -0.89 6.72 0.62
CA PHE A 106 -1.66 7.29 -0.47
C PHE A 106 -2.87 6.41 -0.80
N LEU A 107 -4.05 6.99 -0.82
CA LEU A 107 -5.31 6.29 -1.10
C LEU A 107 -6.01 6.77 -2.36
N GLY A 108 -5.60 7.91 -2.90
CA GLY A 108 -6.32 8.64 -3.94
C GLY A 108 -7.48 9.48 -3.40
N THR A 109 -7.96 10.42 -4.21
CA THR A 109 -9.00 11.38 -3.82
C THR A 109 -10.34 10.72 -3.51
N GLN A 110 -10.79 9.81 -4.38
CA GLN A 110 -12.09 9.14 -4.23
C GLN A 110 -12.21 8.35 -2.93
N LEU A 111 -11.20 7.54 -2.60
CA LEU A 111 -11.23 6.72 -1.39
C LEU A 111 -11.10 7.59 -0.13
N THR A 112 -10.29 8.64 -0.18
CA THR A 112 -10.18 9.61 0.90
C THR A 112 -11.51 10.32 1.16
N GLU A 113 -12.22 10.76 0.12
CA GLU A 113 -13.54 11.38 0.24
C GLU A 113 -14.57 10.39 0.81
N ALA A 114 -14.56 9.14 0.35
CA ALA A 114 -15.44 8.09 0.86
C ALA A 114 -15.24 7.84 2.36
N LEU A 115 -13.98 7.74 2.81
CA LEU A 115 -13.66 7.58 4.23
C LEU A 115 -14.07 8.80 5.07
N ASN A 116 -13.86 10.01 4.56
CA ASN A 116 -14.31 11.23 5.23
C ASN A 116 -15.84 11.32 5.35
N GLN A 117 -16.59 10.82 4.36
CA GLN A 117 -18.05 10.74 4.43
C GLN A 117 -18.51 9.73 5.50
N ILE A 118 -17.84 8.58 5.59
CA ILE A 118 -18.14 7.57 6.61
C ILE A 118 -17.87 8.14 8.01
N GLU A 119 -16.74 8.82 8.22
CA GLU A 119 -16.40 9.45 9.49
C GLU A 119 -17.44 10.50 9.92
N LYS A 120 -17.87 11.37 9.00
CA LYS A 120 -18.89 12.39 9.29
C LYS A 120 -20.26 11.78 9.60
N ALA A 121 -20.65 10.71 8.91
CA ALA A 121 -21.92 10.03 9.14
C ALA A 121 -22.00 9.33 10.49
N ASP A 122 -20.89 8.92 11.05
CA ASP A 122 -20.79 8.22 12.35
C ASP A 122 -20.94 9.22 13.53
N VAL A 123 -20.55 10.46 13.35
CA VAL A 123 -20.67 11.53 14.38
C VAL A 123 -22.11 11.93 14.61
N ASP A 124 -22.96 11.90 13.57
CA ASP A 124 -24.34 12.37 13.65
C ASP A 124 -25.38 11.30 14.05
N LYS A 125 -25.02 10.02 14.00
CA LYS A 125 -25.92 8.89 14.30
C LYS A 125 -25.19 7.82 15.09
N GLY A 126 -25.38 7.82 16.39
CA GLY A 126 -24.87 6.74 17.25
C GLY A 126 -25.20 5.35 16.67
N ILE A 127 -24.19 4.51 16.52
CA ILE A 127 -24.32 3.16 15.98
C ILE A 127 -25.20 2.35 16.94
N ILE A 128 -26.46 2.14 16.60
CA ILE A 128 -27.34 1.19 17.28
C ILE A 128 -27.13 -0.16 16.60
N ILE A 129 -26.27 -0.99 17.18
CA ILE A 129 -26.11 -2.39 16.78
C ILE A 129 -27.30 -3.17 17.37
N ASN A 130 -28.37 -3.28 16.62
CA ASN A 130 -29.46 -4.18 16.96
C ASN A 130 -29.21 -5.57 16.36
N ALA A 131 -28.77 -6.50 17.19
CA ALA A 131 -28.29 -7.84 16.84
C ALA A 131 -29.35 -8.83 16.29
N LYS A 132 -30.55 -8.40 15.92
CA LYS A 132 -31.66 -9.33 15.54
C LYS A 132 -32.51 -8.96 14.32
N LYS A 133 -32.18 -7.94 13.55
CA LYS A 133 -32.83 -7.70 12.24
C LYS A 133 -31.77 -7.24 11.28
N GLU A 134 -31.81 -7.82 10.05
CA GLU A 134 -30.99 -7.49 8.89
C GLU A 134 -30.09 -6.30 9.13
N MET A 135 -28.79 -6.52 9.16
CA MET A 135 -27.79 -5.52 9.47
C MET A 135 -27.91 -4.33 8.50
N LYS A 136 -28.93 -3.50 8.69
CA LYS A 136 -28.95 -2.14 8.14
C LYS A 136 -27.94 -1.38 8.97
N LEU A 137 -26.68 -1.50 8.56
CA LEU A 137 -25.66 -0.59 8.99
C LEU A 137 -26.22 0.81 8.76
N GLY A 138 -26.38 1.57 9.84
CA GLY A 138 -26.83 2.95 9.77
C GLY A 138 -25.82 3.91 9.10
N VAL A 139 -24.84 3.37 8.39
CA VAL A 139 -23.98 4.08 7.46
C VAL A 139 -24.81 4.30 6.20
N GLY A 140 -25.43 5.47 6.11
CA GLY A 140 -26.17 5.87 4.91
C GLY A 140 -25.23 5.82 3.73
N ASN A 141 -25.62 5.11 2.68
CA ASN A 141 -24.95 4.98 1.39
C ASN A 141 -23.43 4.99 1.47
N ILE A 142 -22.84 3.79 1.64
CA ILE A 142 -21.41 3.63 1.32
C ILE A 142 -21.27 3.98 -0.16
N PRO A 143 -20.48 5.01 -0.51
CA PRO A 143 -20.37 5.46 -1.90
C PRO A 143 -19.82 4.34 -2.78
N GLU A 144 -20.22 4.32 -4.03
CA GLU A 144 -19.60 3.45 -5.03
C GLU A 144 -18.12 3.81 -5.14
N ILE A 145 -17.27 2.86 -4.80
CA ILE A 145 -15.83 3.00 -4.92
C ILE A 145 -15.44 2.41 -6.26
N LEU A 146 -15.14 3.29 -7.21
CA LEU A 146 -14.63 2.88 -8.51
C LEU A 146 -13.18 2.42 -8.38
N LEU A 147 -12.81 1.39 -9.12
CA LEU A 147 -11.43 0.94 -9.25
C LEU A 147 -10.67 1.98 -10.07
N ASP A 148 -9.96 2.88 -9.43
CA ASP A 148 -9.04 3.78 -10.09
C ASP A 148 -7.62 3.23 -9.97
N ASN A 149 -7.12 2.70 -11.08
CA ASN A 149 -5.78 2.12 -11.17
C ASN A 149 -4.73 3.11 -11.71
N THR A 150 -5.09 4.36 -11.95
CA THR A 150 -4.28 5.26 -12.77
C THR A 150 -3.38 6.18 -11.99
N ASP A 151 -3.68 6.46 -10.72
CA ASP A 151 -2.90 7.41 -9.94
C ASP A 151 -1.91 6.70 -9.01
N ARG A 152 -0.69 6.52 -9.51
CA ARG A 152 0.45 6.10 -8.69
C ARG A 152 1.11 7.32 -8.08
N ASN A 153 0.94 7.51 -6.78
CA ASN A 153 1.76 8.47 -6.07
C ASN A 153 3.12 7.87 -5.72
N ARG A 154 4.12 8.16 -6.55
CA ARG A 154 5.49 7.67 -6.37
C ARG A 154 6.22 8.27 -5.17
N THR A 155 5.63 9.25 -4.50
CA THR A 155 6.22 9.89 -3.32
C THR A 155 5.78 9.26 -2.00
N SER A 156 4.80 8.34 -2.04
CA SER A 156 4.31 7.64 -0.87
C SER A 156 4.91 6.23 -0.77
N PRO A 157 5.50 5.85 0.37
CA PRO A 157 6.06 4.50 0.56
C PRO A 157 4.98 3.41 0.65
N VAL A 158 3.74 3.77 0.91
CA VAL A 158 2.60 2.86 0.92
C VAL A 158 1.49 3.47 0.10
N ALA A 159 1.17 2.87 -1.04
CA ALA A 159 0.11 3.32 -1.91
C ALA A 159 -0.94 2.22 -2.11
N PHE A 160 -2.21 2.59 -2.05
CA PHE A 160 -3.31 1.72 -2.41
C PHE A 160 -3.64 1.90 -3.90
N THR A 161 -3.61 0.81 -4.65
CA THR A 161 -3.78 0.83 -6.11
C THR A 161 -5.06 0.11 -6.56
N GLY A 162 -6.15 0.30 -5.81
CA GLY A 162 -7.49 -0.17 -6.15
C GLY A 162 -7.86 -1.56 -5.63
N ASN A 163 -6.93 -2.49 -5.54
CA ASN A 163 -7.17 -3.85 -5.00
C ASN A 163 -5.94 -4.47 -4.33
N LYS A 164 -4.91 -3.70 -4.14
CA LYS A 164 -3.63 -4.10 -3.54
C LYS A 164 -2.89 -2.89 -3.02
N PHE A 165 -1.91 -3.12 -2.19
CA PHE A 165 -0.93 -2.13 -1.74
C PHE A 165 0.38 -2.31 -2.51
N GLU A 166 1.10 -1.23 -2.65
CA GLU A 166 2.43 -1.16 -3.24
C GLU A 166 3.42 -0.61 -2.22
#